data_fbe211ce753cbcc5feed5f1c50c14181
#
_entry.id   fbe211ce753cbcc5feed5f1c50c14181
#
_cell.length_a   1.000
_cell.length_b   1.000
_cell.length_c   1.000
_cell.angle_alpha   90.00
_cell.angle_beta   90.00
_cell.angle_gamma   90.00
#
_symmetry.space_group_name_H-M   'P 1'
#
loop_
_entity.id
_entity.type
_entity.pdbx_description
1 polymer ?
#
loop_
_entity_poly.entity_id
_entity_poly.type
_entity_poly.pdbx_seq_one_letter_code
_entity_poly.pdbx_strand_id
1 'polypeptide(L)'
;MNTFLTVKNLLARGGYSCVIADRDRVMTSRARGIAPLLERAERSERLEGAFVADRIIGKAAAMLLIPMRVASVYGQVMSREAEALLSANGIEVEYGALTDHIINRSGDGLCPMEQAVRDLTDCAAAPAVLRRRIEELRAL
;
A
#
# COMPACT_ATOMS: atom_id res chain seq x y z
N MET A 1 -5.12 21.75 -8.42
CA MET A 1 -5.54 21.01 -7.21
C MET A 1 -5.47 19.53 -7.48
N ASN A 2 -4.77 18.78 -6.62
CA ASN A 2 -4.67 17.34 -6.76
C ASN A 2 -5.91 16.66 -6.17
N THR A 3 -6.41 15.67 -6.89
CA THR A 3 -7.60 14.92 -6.49
C THR A 3 -7.32 13.42 -6.53
N PHE A 4 -8.27 12.64 -6.03
CA PHE A 4 -8.19 11.19 -6.12
C PHE A 4 -8.13 10.74 -7.59
N LEU A 5 -8.88 11.39 -8.45
CA LEU A 5 -8.84 11.12 -9.89
C LEU A 5 -7.44 11.39 -10.47
N THR A 6 -6.76 12.44 -10.00
CA THR A 6 -5.41 12.78 -10.46
C THR A 6 -4.44 11.65 -10.21
N VAL A 7 -4.42 11.08 -9.00
CA VAL A 7 -3.47 9.99 -8.69
C VAL A 7 -3.80 8.72 -9.47
N LYS A 8 -5.08 8.42 -9.66
CA LYS A 8 -5.49 7.26 -10.46
C LYS A 8 -5.06 7.40 -11.91
N ASN A 9 -5.22 8.58 -12.48
CA ASN A 9 -4.81 8.86 -13.87
C ASN A 9 -3.30 8.77 -14.04
N LEU A 10 -2.54 9.33 -13.10
CA LEU A 10 -1.08 9.26 -13.15
C LEU A 10 -0.59 7.82 -13.04
N LEU A 11 -1.18 7.02 -12.17
CA LEU A 11 -0.84 5.61 -12.06
C LEU A 11 -1.08 4.88 -13.38
N ALA A 12 -2.24 5.11 -13.99
CA ALA A 12 -2.64 4.43 -15.23
C ALA A 12 -1.77 4.82 -16.43
N ARG A 13 -1.37 6.09 -16.52
CA ARG A 13 -0.70 6.64 -17.71
C ARG A 13 0.81 6.78 -17.56
N GLY A 14 1.29 6.97 -16.34
CA GLY A 14 2.69 7.32 -16.08
C GLY A 14 3.65 6.15 -15.96
N GLY A 15 3.15 4.92 -15.92
CA GLY A 15 3.99 3.75 -15.71
C GLY A 15 4.56 3.66 -14.29
N TYR A 16 3.97 4.37 -13.35
CA TYR A 16 4.38 4.34 -11.95
C TYR A 16 3.81 3.11 -11.24
N SER A 17 4.46 2.71 -10.15
CA SER A 17 3.95 1.68 -9.25
C SER A 17 3.15 2.29 -8.11
N CYS A 18 3.50 3.50 -7.70
CA CYS A 18 2.83 4.20 -6.60
C CYS A 18 2.81 5.69 -6.87
N VAL A 19 1.68 6.35 -6.61
CA VAL A 19 1.51 7.79 -6.73
C VAL A 19 0.82 8.30 -5.47
N ILE A 20 1.39 9.33 -4.86
CA ILE A 20 0.82 9.94 -3.65
C ILE A 20 0.69 11.43 -3.89
N ALA A 21 -0.51 11.97 -3.73
CA ALA A 21 -0.76 13.41 -3.76
C ALA A 21 -1.03 13.89 -2.34
N ASP A 22 -0.10 14.69 -1.83
CA ASP A 22 -0.18 15.29 -0.51
C ASP A 22 -0.21 16.82 -0.67
N ARG A 23 -1.40 17.39 -0.57
CA ARG A 23 -1.62 18.82 -0.84
C ARG A 23 -1.17 19.16 -2.25
N ASP A 24 -0.19 20.06 -2.39
CA ASP A 24 0.33 20.48 -3.69
C ASP A 24 1.46 19.61 -4.21
N ARG A 25 1.92 18.64 -3.41
CA ARG A 25 3.00 17.75 -3.81
C ARG A 25 2.46 16.47 -4.41
N VAL A 26 3.08 16.03 -5.50
CA VAL A 26 2.81 14.71 -6.07
C VAL A 26 4.13 13.93 -6.03
N MET A 27 4.08 12.79 -5.35
CA MET A 27 5.24 11.91 -5.20
C MET A 27 4.97 10.62 -5.97
N THR A 28 5.93 10.22 -6.77
CA THR A 28 5.80 9.04 -7.63
C THR A 28 6.94 8.06 -7.38
N SER A 29 6.67 6.79 -7.63
CA SER A 29 7.68 5.74 -7.55
C SER A 29 7.48 4.72 -8.66
N ARG A 30 8.57 4.15 -9.12
CA ARG A 30 8.57 3.00 -10.04
C ARG A 30 9.13 1.76 -9.36
N ALA A 31 9.49 1.86 -8.07
CA ALA A 31 10.02 0.75 -7.30
C ALA A 31 8.97 -0.34 -7.15
N ARG A 32 9.40 -1.58 -7.16
CA ARG A 32 8.51 -2.72 -7.02
C ARG A 32 8.19 -3.01 -5.57
N GLY A 33 6.99 -3.55 -5.35
CA GLY A 33 6.58 -4.02 -4.04
C GLY A 33 6.27 -2.92 -3.06
N ILE A 34 6.50 -3.22 -1.79
CA ILE A 34 6.05 -2.39 -0.68
C ILE A 34 7.05 -1.29 -0.29
N ALA A 35 8.25 -1.30 -0.88
CA ALA A 35 9.34 -0.41 -0.45
C ALA A 35 8.98 1.07 -0.35
N PRO A 36 8.27 1.67 -1.31
CA PRO A 36 7.93 3.09 -1.22
C PRO A 36 7.09 3.43 0.02
N LEU A 37 6.14 2.58 0.35
CA LEU A 37 5.28 2.77 1.53
C LEU A 37 6.02 2.44 2.82
N LEU A 38 6.82 1.38 2.81
CA LEU A 38 7.57 0.95 3.99
C LEU A 38 8.57 2.02 4.44
N GLU A 39 9.32 2.61 3.50
CA GLU A 39 10.28 3.65 3.82
C GLU A 39 9.63 4.86 4.48
N ARG A 40 8.45 5.26 4.01
CA ARG A 40 7.68 6.35 4.62
C ARG A 40 7.20 5.99 6.03
N ALA A 41 6.70 4.77 6.19
CA ALA A 41 6.24 4.28 7.48
C ALA A 41 7.37 4.20 8.50
N GLU A 42 8.56 3.77 8.07
CA GLU A 42 9.74 3.71 8.94
C GLU A 42 10.16 5.09 9.44
N ARG A 43 9.90 6.14 8.67
CA ARG A 43 10.15 7.51 9.08
C ARG A 43 8.99 8.11 9.87
N SER A 44 7.98 7.32 10.18
CA SER A 44 6.74 7.77 10.84
C SER A 44 6.10 8.95 10.10
N GLU A 45 6.20 8.96 8.78
CA GLU A 45 5.67 10.04 7.97
C GLU A 45 4.14 10.06 8.03
N ARG A 46 3.59 11.25 8.19
CA ARG A 46 2.15 11.45 8.18
C ARG A 46 1.76 12.19 6.92
N LEU A 47 0.74 11.66 6.26
CA LEU A 47 0.23 12.19 5.00
C LEU A 47 -1.27 12.46 5.14
N GLU A 48 -1.62 13.25 6.16
CA GLU A 48 -3.02 13.52 6.47
C GLU A 48 -3.76 14.12 5.27
N GLY A 49 -4.86 13.45 4.91
CA GLY A 49 -5.69 13.89 3.80
C GLY A 49 -5.13 13.56 2.43
N ALA A 50 -4.02 12.84 2.33
CA ALA A 50 -3.41 12.50 1.05
C ALA A 50 -4.24 11.48 0.26
N PHE A 51 -4.07 11.50 -1.05
CA PHE A 51 -4.64 10.52 -1.97
C PHE A 51 -3.53 9.59 -2.45
N VAL A 52 -3.77 8.28 -2.41
CA VAL A 52 -2.78 7.27 -2.77
C VAL A 52 -3.33 6.37 -3.86
N ALA A 53 -2.51 6.10 -4.87
CA ALA A 53 -2.82 5.10 -5.90
C ALA A 53 -1.62 4.16 -6.04
N ASP A 54 -1.88 2.87 -6.02
CA ASP A 54 -0.83 1.85 -6.12
C ASP A 54 -1.34 0.71 -6.98
N ARG A 55 -0.43 -0.05 -7.56
CA ARG A 55 -0.81 -1.18 -8.40
C ARG A 55 -1.40 -2.32 -7.59
N ILE A 56 -0.85 -2.57 -6.40
CA ILE A 56 -1.27 -3.70 -5.56
C ILE A 56 -1.37 -3.25 -4.11
N ILE A 57 -2.56 -3.36 -3.55
CA ILE A 57 -2.84 -3.04 -2.15
C ILE A 57 -3.35 -4.29 -1.44
N GLY A 58 -2.49 -4.90 -0.64
CA GLY A 58 -2.86 -5.97 0.26
C GLY A 58 -2.89 -5.49 1.71
N LYS A 59 -3.06 -6.41 2.64
CA LYS A 59 -3.08 -6.09 4.07
C LYS A 59 -1.81 -5.37 4.53
N ALA A 60 -0.64 -5.80 4.03
CA ALA A 60 0.63 -5.17 4.40
C ALA A 60 0.62 -3.68 4.05
N ALA A 61 0.26 -3.33 2.81
CA ALA A 61 0.17 -1.94 2.39
C ALA A 61 -0.86 -1.16 3.21
N ALA A 62 -2.03 -1.76 3.46
CA ALA A 62 -3.08 -1.13 4.26
C ALA A 62 -2.58 -0.79 5.67
N MET A 63 -1.88 -1.72 6.31
CA MET A 63 -1.34 -1.51 7.65
C MET A 63 -0.31 -0.38 7.70
N LEU A 64 0.44 -0.16 6.61
CA LEU A 64 1.38 0.95 6.52
C LEU A 64 0.66 2.28 6.30
N LEU A 65 -0.40 2.29 5.51
CA LEU A 65 -1.13 3.51 5.13
C LEU A 65 -2.02 4.07 6.25
N ILE A 66 -2.59 3.20 7.07
CA ILE A 66 -3.54 3.62 8.12
C ILE A 66 -2.92 4.63 9.08
N PRO A 67 -1.72 4.40 9.67
CA PRO A 67 -1.12 5.39 10.56
C PRO A 67 -0.73 6.70 9.88
N MET A 68 -0.58 6.71 8.56
CA MET A 68 -0.25 7.93 7.81
C MET A 68 -1.44 8.88 7.68
N ARG A 69 -2.65 8.44 8.00
CA ARG A 69 -3.88 9.24 7.97
C ARG A 69 -4.27 9.72 6.58
N VAL A 70 -4.01 8.90 5.58
CA VAL A 70 -4.41 9.21 4.20
C VAL A 70 -5.94 9.27 4.09
N ALA A 71 -6.44 10.04 3.13
CA ALA A 71 -7.88 10.18 2.91
C ALA A 71 -8.46 9.09 2.02
N SER A 72 -7.73 8.72 0.98
CA SER A 72 -8.24 7.81 -0.05
C SER A 72 -7.14 6.92 -0.59
N VAL A 73 -7.48 5.67 -0.88
CA VAL A 73 -6.55 4.68 -1.44
C VAL A 73 -7.20 3.98 -2.64
N TYR A 74 -6.50 4.01 -3.75
CA TYR A 74 -6.85 3.23 -4.93
C TYR A 74 -5.82 2.13 -5.13
N GLY A 75 -6.29 0.88 -5.27
CA GLY A 75 -5.45 -0.24 -5.67
C GLY A 75 -5.90 -0.75 -7.02
N GLN A 76 -5.00 -0.83 -8.00
CA GLN A 76 -5.33 -1.43 -9.27
C GLN A 76 -5.82 -2.87 -9.04
N VAL A 77 -5.12 -3.58 -8.16
CA VAL A 77 -5.57 -4.83 -7.55
C VAL A 77 -5.57 -4.64 -6.05
N MET A 78 -6.66 -5.00 -5.40
CA MET A 78 -6.80 -4.86 -3.94
C MET A 78 -7.33 -6.16 -3.35
N SER A 79 -6.79 -6.57 -2.20
CA SER A 79 -7.33 -7.72 -1.49
C SER A 79 -8.59 -7.33 -0.70
N ARG A 80 -9.49 -8.29 -0.51
CA ARG A 80 -10.70 -8.07 0.30
C ARG A 80 -10.37 -7.65 1.73
N GLU A 81 -9.32 -8.23 2.29
CA GLU A 81 -8.88 -7.89 3.64
C GLU A 81 -8.38 -6.44 3.71
N ALA A 82 -7.62 -5.99 2.71
CA ALA A 82 -7.15 -4.59 2.64
C ALA A 82 -8.32 -3.63 2.53
N GLU A 83 -9.29 -3.93 1.66
CA GLU A 83 -10.48 -3.10 1.49
C GLU A 83 -11.24 -2.96 2.82
N ALA A 84 -11.49 -4.07 3.49
CA ALA A 84 -12.20 -4.07 4.77
C ALA A 84 -11.44 -3.28 5.84
N LEU A 85 -10.13 -3.46 5.93
CA LEU A 85 -9.30 -2.81 6.93
C LEU A 85 -9.22 -1.29 6.70
N LEU A 86 -9.01 -0.87 5.47
CA LEU A 86 -8.98 0.56 5.12
C LEU A 86 -10.33 1.22 5.38
N SER A 87 -11.42 0.60 4.93
CA SER A 87 -12.77 1.13 5.12
C SER A 87 -13.13 1.23 6.60
N ALA A 88 -12.74 0.24 7.41
CA ALA A 88 -12.99 0.26 8.86
C ALA A 88 -12.26 1.40 9.55
N ASN A 89 -11.22 1.95 8.95
CA ASN A 89 -10.46 3.09 9.47
C ASN A 89 -10.85 4.42 8.81
N GLY A 90 -12.00 4.45 8.13
CA GLY A 90 -12.54 5.70 7.57
C GLY A 90 -11.85 6.18 6.31
N ILE A 91 -11.08 5.33 5.64
CA ILE A 91 -10.38 5.67 4.41
C ILE A 91 -11.27 5.32 3.22
N GLU A 92 -11.42 6.27 2.29
CA GLU A 92 -12.15 6.03 1.05
C GLU A 92 -11.35 5.05 0.18
N VAL A 93 -12.02 4.03 -0.35
CA VAL A 93 -11.35 2.96 -1.08
C VAL A 93 -11.95 2.81 -2.47
N GLU A 94 -11.07 2.68 -3.47
CA GLU A 94 -11.47 2.27 -4.82
C GLU A 94 -10.46 1.25 -5.33
N TYR A 95 -10.88 0.43 -6.29
CA TYR A 95 -10.01 -0.59 -6.87
C TYR A 95 -10.42 -0.91 -8.30
N GLY A 96 -9.45 -1.40 -9.07
CA GLY A 96 -9.73 -1.92 -10.41
C GLY A 96 -10.26 -3.34 -10.33
N ALA A 97 -9.58 -4.19 -9.53
CA ALA A 97 -10.00 -5.56 -9.30
C ALA A 97 -9.86 -5.90 -7.82
N LEU A 98 -10.85 -6.59 -7.26
CA LEU A 98 -10.83 -7.09 -5.89
C LEU A 98 -10.48 -8.57 -5.92
N THR A 99 -9.55 -8.99 -5.08
CA THR A 99 -9.10 -10.38 -5.03
C THR A 99 -9.11 -10.91 -3.59
N ASP A 100 -9.16 -12.22 -3.43
CA ASP A 100 -9.13 -12.81 -2.11
C ASP A 100 -7.75 -12.69 -1.46
N HIS A 101 -6.68 -12.86 -2.25
CA HIS A 101 -5.31 -12.81 -1.75
C HIS A 101 -4.37 -12.18 -2.76
N ILE A 102 -3.33 -11.52 -2.25
CA ILE A 102 -2.23 -11.06 -3.11
C ILE A 102 -1.26 -12.23 -3.28
N ILE A 103 -1.05 -12.62 -4.52
CA ILE A 103 -0.26 -13.81 -4.88
C ILE A 103 1.18 -13.37 -5.18
N ASN A 104 2.14 -14.26 -4.88
CA ASN A 104 3.55 -14.02 -5.17
C ASN A 104 3.83 -14.02 -6.68
N ARG A 105 5.03 -13.64 -7.07
CA ARG A 105 5.41 -13.53 -8.49
C ARG A 105 5.37 -14.87 -9.22
N SER A 106 5.63 -15.96 -8.52
CA SER A 106 5.60 -17.30 -9.10
C SER A 106 4.18 -17.82 -9.34
N GLY A 107 3.19 -17.18 -8.73
CA GLY A 107 1.78 -17.56 -8.88
C GLY A 107 1.38 -18.79 -8.08
N ASP A 108 2.25 -19.32 -7.23
CA ASP A 108 2.02 -20.57 -6.51
C ASP A 108 1.77 -20.40 -5.01
N GLY A 109 1.70 -19.18 -4.52
CA GLY A 109 1.46 -18.95 -3.11
C GLY A 109 1.22 -17.49 -2.77
N LEU A 110 1.02 -17.23 -1.49
CA LEU A 110 0.76 -15.91 -0.97
C LEU A 110 2.02 -15.03 -1.03
N CYS A 111 1.85 -13.75 -1.35
CA CYS A 111 2.94 -12.78 -1.32
C CYS A 111 3.67 -12.84 0.04
N PRO A 112 5.02 -12.86 0.05
CA PRO A 112 5.79 -12.93 1.30
C PRO A 112 5.46 -11.83 2.30
N MET A 113 5.15 -10.62 1.82
CA MET A 113 4.77 -9.52 2.70
C MET A 113 3.42 -9.78 3.38
N GLU A 114 2.48 -10.36 2.62
CA GLU A 114 1.17 -10.75 3.17
C GLU A 114 1.30 -11.88 4.19
N GLN A 115 2.20 -12.83 3.94
CA GLN A 115 2.50 -13.89 4.90
C GLN A 115 3.01 -13.30 6.22
N ALA A 116 3.90 -12.31 6.13
CA ALA A 116 4.53 -11.70 7.30
C ALA A 116 3.53 -11.01 8.22
N VAL A 117 2.46 -10.44 7.67
CA VAL A 117 1.45 -9.71 8.45
C VAL A 117 0.16 -10.49 8.65
N ARG A 118 0.13 -11.75 8.26
CA ARG A 118 -1.08 -12.58 8.25
C ARG A 118 -1.86 -12.51 9.58
N ASP A 119 -1.15 -12.69 10.69
CA ASP A 119 -1.76 -12.72 12.01
C ASP A 119 -1.56 -11.43 12.79
N LEU A 120 -0.99 -10.41 12.15
CA LEU A 120 -0.71 -9.13 12.78
C LEU A 120 -1.97 -8.27 12.81
N THR A 121 -2.24 -7.66 13.96
CA THR A 121 -3.39 -6.76 14.12
C THR A 121 -2.97 -5.32 14.42
N ASP A 122 -1.77 -5.13 14.96
CA ASP A 122 -1.25 -3.81 15.34
C ASP A 122 -0.49 -3.19 14.15
N CYS A 123 -1.08 -2.15 13.57
CA CYS A 123 -0.46 -1.44 12.44
C CYS A 123 0.90 -0.84 12.81
N ALA A 124 1.11 -0.45 14.07
CA ALA A 124 2.37 0.14 14.51
C ALA A 124 3.52 -0.85 14.43
N ALA A 125 3.24 -2.15 14.51
CA ALA A 125 4.25 -3.20 14.42
C ALA A 125 4.62 -3.56 12.98
N ALA A 126 3.78 -3.18 12.00
CA ALA A 126 3.96 -3.61 10.62
C ALA A 126 5.29 -3.20 9.99
N PRO A 127 5.80 -1.96 10.17
CA PRO A 127 7.07 -1.59 9.54
C PRO A 127 8.22 -2.50 9.93
N ALA A 128 8.39 -2.80 11.20
CA ALA A 128 9.48 -3.66 11.68
C ALA A 128 9.32 -5.11 11.18
N VAL A 129 8.11 -5.63 11.20
CA VAL A 129 7.81 -6.99 10.71
C VAL A 129 8.13 -7.11 9.22
N LEU A 130 7.72 -6.13 8.43
CA LEU A 130 7.94 -6.14 6.98
C LEU A 130 9.41 -5.94 6.63
N ARG A 131 10.12 -5.06 7.35
CA ARG A 131 11.56 -4.86 7.14
C ARG A 131 12.33 -6.14 7.42
N ARG A 132 11.99 -6.81 8.50
CA ARG A 132 12.60 -8.10 8.86
C ARG A 132 12.38 -9.14 7.75
N ARG A 133 11.16 -9.21 7.23
CA ARG A 133 10.85 -10.16 6.15
C ARG A 133 11.67 -9.88 4.90
N ILE A 134 11.81 -8.61 4.53
CA ILE A 134 12.64 -8.23 3.38
C ILE A 134 14.08 -8.67 3.59
N GLU A 135 14.63 -8.45 4.77
CA GLU A 135 16.00 -8.86 5.11
C GLU A 135 16.18 -10.38 5.04
N GLU A 136 15.21 -11.14 5.55
CA GLU A 136 15.22 -12.60 5.45
C GLU A 136 15.25 -13.06 3.99
N LEU A 137 14.45 -12.43 3.14
CA LEU A 137 14.41 -12.78 1.71
C LEU A 137 15.72 -12.45 1.00
N ARG A 138 16.40 -11.39 1.39
CA ARG A 138 17.70 -11.00 0.81
C ARG A 138 18.82 -11.95 1.24
N ALA A 139 18.68 -12.61 2.37
CA ALA A 139 19.68 -13.55 2.89
C ALA A 139 19.61 -14.93 2.25
N LEU A 140 18.60 -15.21 1.44
CA LEU A 140 18.46 -16.49 0.76
C LEU A 140 19.43 -16.66 -0.40
#